data_5acb9f6913bbf473583c76ffeafa70f4
#
_entry.id   5acb9f6913bbf473583c76ffeafa70f4
#
_cell.length_a   1.000
_cell.length_b   1.000
_cell.length_c   1.000
_cell.angle_alpha   90.00
_cell.angle_beta   90.00
_cell.angle_gamma   90.00
#
_symmetry.space_group_name_H-M   'P 1'
#
loop_
_entity.id
_entity.type
_entity.pdbx_description
1 polymer ?
#
loop_
_entity_poly.entity_id
_entity_poly.type
_entity_poly.pdbx_seq_one_letter_code
_entity_poly.pdbx_strand_id
1 'polypeptide(L)'
;MSWYAYCIAERNAFPELCRHRRPMPLEGVTGLFGNQTFLFPASDLAVIVSEHTPEDAARMDQSAAKDHANVIADCFKLSTVLPFRFGTTFADDDSLRRSVRSNQRHFTANVERLRGKAEMHLKVLVDDTCPGTSERDLTVGQLYLTSLRESAARQRERQSRARALSLQMHRMFLPIAEEITCKRTDSGKMLLDIAHLIDNKTVERYQNKYTSALQEMKECRMQLSGPWPPYHFVQRQAPQHNA
;
A
#
# COMPACT_ATOMS: atom_id res chain seq x y z
N MET A 1 -17.48 -11.51 -21.68
CA MET A 1 -16.22 -10.75 -21.66
C MET A 1 -15.78 -10.67 -20.20
N SER A 2 -14.62 -11.17 -19.87
CA SER A 2 -14.09 -11.16 -18.50
C SER A 2 -13.28 -9.89 -18.29
N TRP A 3 -13.34 -9.32 -17.08
CA TRP A 3 -12.67 -8.09 -16.70
C TRP A 3 -11.60 -8.31 -15.66
N TYR A 4 -10.43 -7.72 -15.85
CA TYR A 4 -9.43 -7.52 -14.82
C TYR A 4 -9.58 -6.11 -14.23
N ALA A 5 -9.67 -5.99 -12.91
CA ALA A 5 -9.92 -4.71 -12.24
C ALA A 5 -8.69 -4.16 -11.52
N TYR A 6 -8.41 -2.89 -11.73
CA TYR A 6 -7.27 -2.17 -11.13
C TYR A 6 -7.68 -1.35 -9.93
N CYS A 7 -8.63 -0.45 -10.09
CA CYS A 7 -9.07 0.45 -9.03
C CYS A 7 -10.48 0.98 -9.29
N ILE A 8 -11.04 1.61 -8.25
CA ILE A 8 -12.29 2.36 -8.30
C ILE A 8 -11.97 3.84 -8.13
N ALA A 9 -12.65 4.70 -8.89
CA ALA A 9 -12.60 6.15 -8.81
C ALA A 9 -14.00 6.76 -8.79
N GLU A 10 -14.09 8.06 -8.52
CA GLU A 10 -15.33 8.80 -8.71
C GLU A 10 -15.65 8.97 -10.19
N ARG A 11 -16.88 8.70 -10.58
CA ARG A 11 -17.32 8.84 -11.97
C ARG A 11 -17.25 10.28 -12.46
N ASN A 12 -17.50 11.24 -11.59
CA ASN A 12 -17.45 12.67 -11.91
C ASN A 12 -16.04 13.19 -12.23
N ALA A 13 -15.00 12.45 -11.84
CA ALA A 13 -13.62 12.75 -12.27
C ALA A 13 -13.39 12.52 -13.77
N PHE A 14 -14.33 11.82 -14.45
CA PHE A 14 -14.28 11.53 -15.87
C PHE A 14 -15.53 12.06 -16.55
N PRO A 15 -15.57 13.35 -16.98
CA PRO A 15 -16.77 14.01 -17.49
C PRO A 15 -17.39 13.29 -18.71
N GLU A 16 -16.56 12.69 -19.55
CA GLU A 16 -17.00 11.92 -20.71
C GLU A 16 -17.82 10.69 -20.31
N LEU A 17 -17.40 10.00 -19.24
CA LEU A 17 -18.11 8.83 -18.72
C LEU A 17 -19.50 9.19 -18.15
N CYS A 18 -19.72 10.42 -17.70
CA CYS A 18 -20.99 10.82 -17.09
C CYS A 18 -22.19 10.63 -18.03
N ARG A 19 -21.97 10.71 -19.35
CA ARG A 19 -23.00 10.55 -20.38
C ARG A 19 -23.14 9.12 -20.91
N HIS A 20 -22.21 8.23 -20.55
CA HIS A 20 -22.16 6.88 -21.09
C HIS A 20 -22.56 5.84 -20.02
N ARG A 21 -23.32 4.82 -20.47
CA ARG A 21 -23.70 3.65 -19.64
C ARG A 21 -22.87 2.40 -19.95
N ARG A 22 -22.03 2.47 -20.97
CA ARG A 22 -21.15 1.39 -21.43
C ARG A 22 -19.71 1.70 -21.08
N PRO A 23 -18.84 0.70 -20.95
CA PRO A 23 -17.41 0.92 -20.82
C PRO A 23 -16.88 1.78 -21.97
N MET A 24 -15.96 2.67 -21.68
CA MET A 24 -15.28 3.49 -22.67
C MET A 24 -13.76 3.42 -22.46
N PRO A 25 -12.95 3.49 -23.53
CA PRO A 25 -11.50 3.47 -23.42
C PRO A 25 -11.00 4.58 -22.49
N LEU A 26 -10.00 4.26 -21.66
CA LEU A 26 -9.24 5.24 -20.90
C LEU A 26 -7.94 5.49 -21.66
N GLU A 27 -7.81 6.68 -22.21
CA GLU A 27 -6.62 7.06 -22.97
C GLU A 27 -5.44 7.36 -22.02
N GLY A 28 -4.23 7.07 -22.51
CA GLY A 28 -2.99 7.37 -21.78
C GLY A 28 -2.64 6.42 -20.64
N VAL A 29 -3.49 5.43 -20.36
CA VAL A 29 -3.22 4.39 -19.36
C VAL A 29 -3.25 3.03 -20.03
N THR A 30 -2.11 2.32 -20.00
CA THR A 30 -1.98 0.98 -20.59
C THR A 30 -2.09 -0.07 -19.49
N GLY A 31 -2.95 -1.06 -19.69
CA GLY A 31 -3.21 -2.15 -18.76
C GLY A 31 -2.13 -3.24 -18.79
N LEU A 32 -2.39 -4.33 -18.04
CA LEU A 32 -1.54 -5.52 -18.04
C LEU A 32 -1.31 -6.02 -19.48
N PHE A 33 -0.11 -6.47 -19.76
CA PHE A 33 0.28 -7.08 -21.03
C PHE A 33 0.08 -6.19 -22.25
N GLY A 34 -0.04 -4.85 -22.07
CA GLY A 34 -0.33 -3.90 -23.14
C GLY A 34 -1.82 -3.78 -23.49
N ASN A 35 -2.71 -4.41 -22.72
CA ASN A 35 -4.14 -4.36 -22.98
C ASN A 35 -4.70 -2.95 -22.79
N GLN A 36 -5.70 -2.62 -23.60
CA GLN A 36 -6.46 -1.37 -23.46
C GLN A 36 -7.18 -1.34 -22.12
N THR A 37 -7.08 -0.21 -21.42
CA THR A 37 -7.88 0.04 -20.22
C THR A 37 -9.19 0.73 -20.54
N PHE A 38 -10.20 0.47 -19.72
CA PHE A 38 -11.55 1.01 -19.86
C PHE A 38 -12.03 1.61 -18.55
N LEU A 39 -12.81 2.68 -18.67
CA LEU A 39 -13.66 3.22 -17.60
C LEU A 39 -15.01 2.50 -17.64
N PHE A 40 -15.27 1.66 -16.66
CA PHE A 40 -16.53 0.92 -16.52
C PHE A 40 -17.48 1.68 -15.58
N PRO A 41 -18.62 2.21 -16.04
CA PRO A 41 -19.54 2.97 -15.20
C PRO A 41 -20.34 2.06 -14.28
N ALA A 42 -20.30 2.34 -12.99
CA ALA A 42 -21.02 1.59 -11.96
C ALA A 42 -21.62 2.56 -10.92
N SER A 43 -22.86 2.99 -11.13
CA SER A 43 -23.52 4.06 -10.36
C SER A 43 -22.71 5.37 -10.41
N ASP A 44 -22.37 5.95 -9.25
CA ASP A 44 -21.58 7.18 -9.13
C ASP A 44 -20.06 6.92 -9.14
N LEU A 45 -19.68 5.67 -9.36
CA LEU A 45 -18.29 5.22 -9.41
C LEU A 45 -17.91 4.80 -10.84
N ALA A 46 -16.62 4.86 -11.11
CA ALA A 46 -15.98 4.28 -12.30
C ALA A 46 -15.03 3.18 -11.84
N VAL A 47 -15.05 2.04 -12.50
CA VAL A 47 -14.06 0.98 -12.29
C VAL A 47 -13.09 1.00 -13.46
N ILE A 48 -11.81 1.07 -13.17
CA ILE A 48 -10.77 0.97 -14.18
C ILE A 48 -10.47 -0.51 -14.39
N VAL A 49 -10.68 -0.98 -15.62
CA VAL A 49 -10.58 -2.39 -15.98
C VAL A 49 -9.84 -2.57 -17.31
N SER A 50 -9.39 -3.78 -17.58
CA SER A 50 -9.03 -4.26 -18.94
C SER A 50 -9.74 -5.59 -19.23
N GLU A 51 -9.84 -5.94 -20.50
CA GLU A 51 -10.24 -7.29 -20.88
C GLU A 51 -9.24 -8.30 -20.31
N HIS A 52 -9.73 -9.46 -19.92
CA HIS A 52 -8.94 -10.52 -19.32
C HIS A 52 -9.25 -11.85 -19.97
N THR A 53 -8.21 -12.51 -20.47
CA THR A 53 -8.32 -13.79 -21.15
C THR A 53 -7.73 -14.90 -20.28
N PRO A 54 -8.03 -16.20 -20.59
CA PRO A 54 -7.38 -17.32 -19.93
C PRO A 54 -5.85 -17.31 -20.10
N GLU A 55 -5.34 -16.82 -21.24
CA GLU A 55 -3.91 -16.67 -21.53
C GLU A 55 -3.28 -15.62 -20.59
N ASP A 56 -3.98 -14.52 -20.33
CA ASP A 56 -3.53 -13.50 -19.38
C ASP A 56 -3.44 -14.07 -17.96
N ALA A 57 -4.40 -14.92 -17.57
CA ALA A 57 -4.39 -15.57 -16.26
C ALA A 57 -3.13 -16.43 -16.03
N ALA A 58 -2.61 -17.09 -17.07
CA ALA A 58 -1.38 -17.89 -17.01
C ALA A 58 -0.11 -17.05 -16.87
N ARG A 59 -0.16 -15.75 -17.16
CA ARG A 59 0.97 -14.79 -17.15
C ARG A 59 1.04 -13.92 -15.91
N MET A 60 0.16 -14.16 -14.91
CA MET A 60 0.05 -13.37 -13.68
C MET A 60 1.23 -13.61 -12.73
N ASP A 61 2.34 -12.97 -13.00
CA ASP A 61 3.59 -13.06 -12.24
C ASP A 61 3.94 -11.76 -11.49
N GLN A 62 5.16 -11.66 -10.98
CA GLN A 62 5.65 -10.47 -10.29
C GLN A 62 5.76 -9.25 -11.22
N SER A 63 6.02 -9.43 -12.51
CA SER A 63 6.04 -8.33 -13.49
C SER A 63 4.64 -7.78 -13.69
N ALA A 64 3.65 -8.65 -13.85
CA ALA A 64 2.25 -8.27 -13.96
C ALA A 64 1.76 -7.51 -12.69
N ALA A 65 2.25 -7.90 -11.50
CA ALA A 65 1.94 -7.16 -10.27
C ALA A 65 2.51 -5.73 -10.27
N LYS A 66 3.67 -5.53 -10.86
CA LYS A 66 4.27 -4.19 -11.04
C LYS A 66 3.46 -3.37 -12.04
N ASP A 67 3.05 -3.96 -13.16
CA ASP A 67 2.23 -3.28 -14.16
C ASP A 67 0.86 -2.88 -13.59
N HIS A 68 0.25 -3.76 -12.79
CA HIS A 68 -0.98 -3.43 -12.04
C HIS A 68 -0.78 -2.20 -11.15
N ALA A 69 0.32 -2.12 -10.40
CA ALA A 69 0.62 -0.97 -9.57
C ALA A 69 0.86 0.31 -10.39
N ASN A 70 1.49 0.20 -11.56
CA ASN A 70 1.71 1.32 -12.48
C ASN A 70 0.38 1.89 -12.99
N VAL A 71 -0.56 1.03 -13.41
CA VAL A 71 -1.91 1.45 -13.84
C VAL A 71 -2.61 2.24 -12.72
N ILE A 72 -2.56 1.73 -11.49
CA ILE A 72 -3.18 2.42 -10.35
C ILE A 72 -2.49 3.76 -10.07
N ALA A 73 -1.16 3.83 -10.18
CA ALA A 73 -0.41 5.07 -10.00
C ALA A 73 -0.75 6.11 -11.08
N ASP A 74 -0.94 5.69 -12.34
CA ASP A 74 -1.36 6.59 -13.42
C ASP A 74 -2.81 7.09 -13.21
N CYS A 75 -3.72 6.20 -12.81
CA CYS A 75 -5.08 6.59 -12.45
C CYS A 75 -5.11 7.56 -11.25
N PHE A 76 -4.21 7.38 -10.28
CA PHE A 76 -4.11 8.25 -9.11
C PHE A 76 -3.70 9.69 -9.47
N LYS A 77 -2.96 9.89 -10.55
CA LYS A 77 -2.64 11.24 -11.08
C LYS A 77 -3.89 11.96 -11.61
N LEU A 78 -4.89 11.20 -12.03
CA LEU A 78 -6.13 11.72 -12.61
C LEU A 78 -7.22 11.95 -11.55
N SER A 79 -7.28 11.10 -10.54
CA SER A 79 -8.34 11.10 -9.53
C SER A 79 -7.93 10.35 -8.26
N THR A 80 -8.70 10.55 -7.17
CA THR A 80 -8.62 9.67 -6.00
C THR A 80 -9.08 8.26 -6.39
N VAL A 81 -8.26 7.26 -6.09
CA VAL A 81 -8.53 5.87 -6.42
C VAL A 81 -8.53 4.96 -5.21
N LEU A 82 -9.38 3.95 -5.24
CA LEU A 82 -9.36 2.83 -4.30
C LEU A 82 -8.81 1.60 -5.03
N PRO A 83 -7.58 1.17 -4.72
CA PRO A 83 -6.96 0.03 -5.39
C PRO A 83 -7.68 -1.28 -5.13
N PHE A 84 -7.88 -2.08 -6.15
CA PHE A 84 -8.16 -3.50 -5.99
C PHE A 84 -6.87 -4.28 -5.69
N ARG A 85 -7.03 -5.47 -5.15
CA ARG A 85 -5.91 -6.39 -5.01
C ARG A 85 -5.49 -6.90 -6.37
N PHE A 86 -4.19 -7.08 -6.55
CA PHE A 86 -3.65 -7.79 -7.71
C PHE A 86 -4.36 -9.14 -7.90
N GLY A 87 -4.75 -9.47 -9.12
CA GLY A 87 -5.49 -10.68 -9.45
C GLY A 87 -7.02 -10.56 -9.29
N THR A 88 -7.57 -9.36 -9.05
CA THR A 88 -9.03 -9.20 -8.98
C THR A 88 -9.64 -9.25 -10.38
N THR A 89 -10.49 -10.24 -10.63
CA THR A 89 -11.17 -10.46 -11.91
C THR A 89 -12.68 -10.62 -11.73
N PHE A 90 -13.44 -10.33 -12.78
CA PHE A 90 -14.88 -10.50 -12.87
C PHE A 90 -15.23 -11.24 -14.15
N ALA A 91 -16.13 -12.24 -14.05
CA ALA A 91 -16.49 -13.10 -15.18
C ALA A 91 -17.20 -12.34 -16.31
N ASP A 92 -17.95 -11.29 -15.98
CA ASP A 92 -18.77 -10.50 -16.88
C ASP A 92 -19.13 -9.13 -16.31
N ASP A 93 -19.79 -8.30 -17.14
CA ASP A 93 -20.32 -6.97 -16.76
C ASP A 93 -21.25 -7.03 -15.55
N ASP A 94 -22.11 -8.06 -15.49
CA ASP A 94 -23.12 -8.17 -14.44
C ASP A 94 -22.50 -8.51 -13.09
N SER A 95 -21.49 -9.38 -13.07
CA SER A 95 -20.75 -9.73 -11.84
C SER A 95 -19.99 -8.52 -11.30
N LEU A 96 -19.36 -7.74 -12.19
CA LEU A 96 -18.70 -6.48 -11.82
C LEU A 96 -19.72 -5.47 -11.25
N ARG A 97 -20.84 -5.23 -11.95
CA ARG A 97 -21.89 -4.31 -11.49
C ARG A 97 -22.50 -4.73 -10.16
N ARG A 98 -22.80 -6.03 -9.99
CA ARG A 98 -23.31 -6.56 -8.70
C ARG A 98 -22.33 -6.33 -7.57
N SER A 99 -21.06 -6.64 -7.79
CA SER A 99 -20.01 -6.46 -6.78
C SER A 99 -19.88 -4.98 -6.34
N VAL A 100 -19.81 -4.05 -7.29
CA VAL A 100 -19.72 -2.63 -6.97
C VAL A 100 -20.98 -2.13 -6.28
N ARG A 101 -22.18 -2.51 -6.74
CA ARG A 101 -23.46 -2.12 -6.13
C ARG A 101 -23.60 -2.62 -4.69
N SER A 102 -23.22 -3.86 -4.42
CA SER A 102 -23.28 -4.46 -3.08
C SER A 102 -22.34 -3.73 -2.09
N ASN A 103 -21.27 -3.12 -2.60
CA ASN A 103 -20.27 -2.43 -1.80
C ASN A 103 -20.30 -0.90 -1.99
N GLN A 104 -21.29 -0.35 -2.69
CA GLN A 104 -21.31 1.05 -3.13
C GLN A 104 -21.13 2.02 -1.98
N ARG A 105 -21.90 1.89 -0.89
CA ARG A 105 -21.79 2.77 0.28
C ARG A 105 -20.38 2.80 0.85
N HIS A 106 -19.78 1.62 0.94
CA HIS A 106 -18.43 1.45 1.46
C HIS A 106 -17.38 2.11 0.54
N PHE A 107 -17.47 1.88 -0.76
CA PHE A 107 -16.56 2.50 -1.72
C PHE A 107 -16.71 4.03 -1.75
N THR A 108 -17.94 4.54 -1.80
CA THR A 108 -18.19 5.98 -1.79
C THR A 108 -17.63 6.63 -0.53
N ALA A 109 -17.88 6.07 0.65
CA ALA A 109 -17.34 6.61 1.91
C ALA A 109 -15.80 6.62 1.94
N ASN A 110 -15.13 5.58 1.41
CA ASN A 110 -13.68 5.56 1.31
C ASN A 110 -13.15 6.60 0.31
N VAL A 111 -13.78 6.72 -0.87
CA VAL A 111 -13.36 7.72 -1.86
C VAL A 111 -13.51 9.14 -1.31
N GLU A 112 -14.63 9.46 -0.66
CA GLU A 112 -14.86 10.75 -0.01
C GLU A 112 -13.82 11.04 1.07
N ARG A 113 -13.54 10.06 1.95
CA ARG A 113 -12.57 10.21 3.04
C ARG A 113 -11.14 10.40 2.53
N LEU A 114 -10.78 9.74 1.44
CA LEU A 114 -9.43 9.73 0.88
C LEU A 114 -9.23 10.76 -0.23
N ARG A 115 -10.25 11.56 -0.54
CA ARG A 115 -10.18 12.58 -1.60
C ARG A 115 -9.08 13.60 -1.30
N GLY A 116 -8.20 13.81 -2.29
CA GLY A 116 -7.08 14.73 -2.19
C GLY A 116 -5.96 14.29 -1.25
N LYS A 117 -5.96 13.03 -0.82
CA LYS A 117 -4.94 12.48 0.08
C LYS A 117 -4.03 11.50 -0.63
N ALA A 118 -2.82 11.40 -0.13
CA ALA A 118 -1.80 10.46 -0.58
C ALA A 118 -1.19 9.69 0.59
N GLU A 119 -0.63 8.55 0.28
CA GLU A 119 0.14 7.75 1.22
C GLU A 119 1.64 7.97 1.00
N MET A 120 2.35 8.32 2.08
CA MET A 120 3.80 8.37 2.12
C MET A 120 4.31 7.17 2.91
N HIS A 121 5.25 6.44 2.35
CA HIS A 121 5.83 5.24 2.97
C HIS A 121 7.23 5.53 3.48
N LEU A 122 7.47 5.26 4.75
CA LEU A 122 8.74 5.45 5.43
C LEU A 122 9.23 4.12 6.01
N LYS A 123 10.33 3.60 5.46
CA LYS A 123 11.01 2.42 5.99
C LYS A 123 12.19 2.84 6.83
N VAL A 124 12.30 2.29 8.05
CA VAL A 124 13.43 2.49 8.94
C VAL A 124 14.24 1.20 8.99
N LEU A 125 15.50 1.32 8.60
CA LEU A 125 16.48 0.24 8.52
C LEU A 125 17.53 0.43 9.60
N VAL A 126 17.97 -0.65 10.20
CA VAL A 126 19.09 -0.66 11.16
C VAL A 126 20.14 -1.64 10.68
N ASP A 127 21.40 -1.29 10.85
CA ASP A 127 22.48 -2.23 10.66
C ASP A 127 22.62 -3.04 11.95
N ASP A 128 22.26 -4.32 11.89
CA ASP A 128 22.51 -5.28 12.97
C ASP A 128 24.02 -5.58 12.96
N THR A 129 24.83 -4.73 13.58
CA THR A 129 26.22 -5.04 13.88
C THR A 129 26.21 -6.07 15.00
N CYS A 130 26.37 -7.35 14.66
CA CYS A 130 26.64 -8.37 15.65
C CYS A 130 28.08 -8.18 16.15
N PRO A 131 28.33 -7.84 17.42
CA PRO A 131 29.65 -8.07 18.00
C PRO A 131 29.86 -9.59 18.03
N GLY A 132 30.92 -10.05 17.37
CA GLY A 132 31.31 -11.45 17.39
C GLY A 132 31.51 -11.91 18.83
N THR A 133 30.86 -12.99 19.22
CA THR A 133 31.08 -13.67 20.47
C THR A 133 32.49 -14.28 20.46
N SER A 134 33.30 -13.95 21.45
CA SER A 134 34.57 -14.65 21.66
C SER A 134 34.26 -16.11 22.02
N GLU A 135 34.83 -17.03 21.27
CA GLU A 135 34.81 -18.47 21.58
C GLU A 135 35.37 -18.69 22.97
N ARG A 136 34.55 -19.14 23.90
CA ARG A 136 34.94 -19.70 25.17
C ARG A 136 34.76 -21.23 25.06
N ASP A 137 35.62 -22.01 25.73
CA ASP A 137 35.51 -23.46 25.84
C ASP A 137 34.22 -23.89 26.54
N LEU A 138 33.12 -23.97 25.78
CA LEU A 138 31.81 -24.38 26.24
C LEU A 138 31.44 -25.73 25.63
N THR A 139 30.78 -26.59 26.43
CA THR A 139 30.18 -27.82 25.90
C THR A 139 29.08 -27.52 24.90
N VAL A 140 28.78 -28.48 24.00
CA VAL A 140 27.75 -28.31 22.95
C VAL A 140 26.37 -27.86 23.52
N GLY A 141 25.98 -28.41 24.66
CA GLY A 141 24.75 -28.04 25.35
C GLY A 141 24.76 -26.60 25.91
N GLN A 142 25.92 -26.18 26.45
CA GLN A 142 26.09 -24.80 26.94
C GLN A 142 26.13 -23.81 25.80
N LEU A 143 26.76 -24.13 24.67
CA LEU A 143 26.75 -23.32 23.45
C LEU A 143 25.31 -23.12 22.92
N TYR A 144 24.50 -24.19 22.89
CA TYR A 144 23.10 -24.10 22.49
C TYR A 144 22.27 -23.20 23.41
N LEU A 145 22.38 -23.38 24.72
CA LEU A 145 21.65 -22.53 25.69
C LEU A 145 22.11 -21.07 25.66
N THR A 146 23.41 -20.83 25.44
CA THR A 146 23.97 -19.48 25.33
C THR A 146 23.45 -18.81 24.05
N SER A 147 23.47 -19.52 22.91
CA SER A 147 22.94 -18.98 21.63
C SER A 147 21.45 -18.65 21.71
N LEU A 148 20.64 -19.47 22.41
CA LEU A 148 19.22 -19.18 22.63
C LEU A 148 19.02 -17.93 23.51
N ARG A 149 19.80 -17.79 24.59
CA ARG A 149 19.73 -16.62 25.49
C ARG A 149 20.15 -15.34 24.77
N GLU A 150 21.22 -15.41 23.96
CA GLU A 150 21.70 -14.28 23.17
C GLU A 150 20.69 -13.88 22.06
N SER A 151 20.08 -14.86 21.39
CA SER A 151 19.06 -14.59 20.39
C SER A 151 17.81 -13.95 21.03
N ALA A 152 17.38 -14.43 22.19
CA ALA A 152 16.27 -13.84 22.93
C ALA A 152 16.59 -12.42 23.43
N ALA A 153 17.82 -12.17 23.90
CA ALA A 153 18.26 -10.85 24.31
C ALA A 153 18.29 -9.87 23.13
N ARG A 154 18.87 -10.27 21.99
CA ARG A 154 18.87 -9.49 20.74
C ARG A 154 17.46 -9.16 20.27
N GLN A 155 16.54 -10.13 20.33
CA GLN A 155 15.15 -9.92 19.95
C GLN A 155 14.45 -8.89 20.86
N ARG A 156 14.68 -8.95 22.18
CA ARG A 156 14.14 -7.97 23.14
C ARG A 156 14.69 -6.57 22.90
N GLU A 157 15.99 -6.45 22.68
CA GLU A 157 16.67 -5.19 22.37
C GLU A 157 16.11 -4.58 21.06
N ARG A 158 16.00 -5.40 20.00
CA ARG A 158 15.41 -5.00 18.74
C ARG A 158 13.98 -4.49 18.91
N GLN A 159 13.13 -5.20 19.66
CA GLN A 159 11.76 -4.78 19.95
C GLN A 159 11.71 -3.48 20.76
N SER A 160 12.59 -3.30 21.74
CA SER A 160 12.71 -2.07 22.52
C SER A 160 13.09 -0.89 21.61
N ARG A 161 14.11 -1.07 20.77
CA ARG A 161 14.56 -0.08 19.79
C ARG A 161 13.44 0.27 18.78
N ALA A 162 12.72 -0.75 18.27
CA ALA A 162 11.59 -0.54 17.37
C ALA A 162 10.47 0.27 18.03
N ARG A 163 10.18 0.04 19.32
CA ARG A 163 9.18 0.83 20.05
C ARG A 163 9.62 2.29 20.21
N ALA A 164 10.84 2.53 20.61
CA ALA A 164 11.38 3.88 20.80
C ALA A 164 11.37 4.67 19.48
N LEU A 165 11.89 4.08 18.40
CA LEU A 165 11.90 4.70 17.09
C LEU A 165 10.49 4.92 16.52
N SER A 166 9.58 3.97 16.70
CA SER A 166 8.17 4.12 16.29
C SER A 166 7.52 5.32 16.97
N LEU A 167 7.75 5.50 18.29
CA LEU A 167 7.22 6.64 19.03
C LEU A 167 7.84 7.97 18.58
N GLN A 168 9.13 7.97 18.32
CA GLN A 168 9.84 9.15 17.82
C GLN A 168 9.31 9.54 16.42
N MET A 169 9.21 8.60 15.49
CA MET A 169 8.63 8.83 14.16
C MET A 169 7.20 9.36 14.27
N HIS A 170 6.38 8.74 15.10
CA HIS A 170 5.01 9.19 15.31
C HIS A 170 4.97 10.67 15.75
N ARG A 171 5.76 11.06 16.75
CA ARG A 171 5.82 12.45 17.23
C ARG A 171 6.30 13.43 16.15
N MET A 172 7.26 13.02 15.33
CA MET A 172 7.83 13.87 14.28
C MET A 172 6.86 14.14 13.15
N PHE A 173 6.05 13.14 12.76
CA PHE A 173 5.18 13.22 11.59
C PHE A 173 3.70 13.50 11.91
N LEU A 174 3.26 13.31 13.18
CA LEU A 174 1.90 13.61 13.61
C LEU A 174 1.38 15.01 13.21
N PRO A 175 2.19 16.09 13.21
CA PRO A 175 1.72 17.41 12.80
C PRO A 175 1.40 17.55 11.30
N ILE A 176 1.75 16.54 10.48
CA ILE A 176 1.56 16.56 9.01
C ILE A 176 0.71 15.39 8.54
N ALA A 177 0.78 14.26 9.24
CA ALA A 177 0.03 13.06 8.91
C ALA A 177 -1.35 13.07 9.59
N GLU A 178 -2.40 12.82 8.83
CA GLU A 178 -3.76 12.69 9.36
C GLU A 178 -3.99 11.32 10.01
N GLU A 179 -3.43 10.27 9.40
CA GLU A 179 -3.46 8.90 9.91
C GLU A 179 -2.08 8.27 9.77
N ILE A 180 -1.71 7.42 10.71
CA ILE A 180 -0.41 6.73 10.73
C ILE A 180 -0.63 5.25 11.00
N THR A 181 -0.09 4.42 10.13
CA THR A 181 0.00 2.96 10.33
C THR A 181 1.46 2.56 10.42
N CYS A 182 1.84 1.85 11.48
CA CYS A 182 3.21 1.44 11.72
C CYS A 182 3.28 -0.07 11.97
N LYS A 183 4.02 -0.78 11.12
CA LYS A 183 4.34 -2.19 11.29
C LYS A 183 5.78 -2.34 11.76
N ARG A 184 5.99 -3.05 12.86
CA ARG A 184 7.31 -3.46 13.34
C ARG A 184 7.67 -4.78 12.70
N THR A 185 8.93 -4.92 12.31
CA THR A 185 9.43 -6.14 11.66
C THR A 185 10.41 -6.83 12.60
N ASP A 186 10.17 -8.11 12.84
CA ASP A 186 10.94 -8.90 13.81
C ASP A 186 12.23 -9.50 13.23
N SER A 187 12.44 -9.41 11.92
CA SER A 187 13.59 -10.00 11.23
C SER A 187 14.14 -9.11 10.12
N GLY A 188 15.38 -9.36 9.74
CA GLY A 188 16.06 -8.64 8.66
C GLY A 188 16.48 -7.22 9.05
N LYS A 189 17.00 -6.47 8.09
CA LYS A 189 17.48 -5.10 8.30
C LYS A 189 16.37 -4.07 8.51
N MET A 190 15.16 -4.33 8.04
CA MET A 190 14.03 -3.41 8.23
C MET A 190 13.48 -3.56 9.64
N LEU A 191 13.40 -2.45 10.35
CA LEU A 191 12.86 -2.37 11.71
C LEU A 191 11.42 -1.88 11.76
N LEU A 192 11.13 -0.84 10.97
CA LEU A 192 9.79 -0.24 10.88
C LEU A 192 9.39 -0.07 9.42
N ASP A 193 8.11 -0.31 9.16
CA ASP A 193 7.43 0.01 7.92
C ASP A 193 6.22 0.89 8.28
N ILE A 194 6.27 2.16 7.90
CA ILE A 194 5.32 3.17 8.34
C ILE A 194 4.63 3.76 7.12
N ALA A 195 3.31 3.78 7.13
CA ALA A 195 2.51 4.51 6.15
C ALA A 195 1.86 5.72 6.83
N HIS A 196 1.96 6.87 6.18
CA HIS A 196 1.35 8.12 6.59
C HIS A 196 0.35 8.58 5.55
N LEU A 197 -0.90 8.83 5.97
CA LEU A 197 -1.90 9.49 5.15
C LEU A 197 -1.74 11.00 5.30
N ILE A 198 -1.54 11.70 4.19
CA ILE A 198 -1.34 13.15 4.15
C ILE A 198 -2.23 13.80 3.10
N ASP A 199 -2.51 15.10 3.25
CA ASP A 199 -3.07 15.90 2.16
C ASP A 199 -2.03 16.05 1.04
N ASN A 200 -2.44 15.87 -0.21
CA ASN A 200 -1.57 16.01 -1.39
C ASN A 200 -0.84 17.36 -1.43
N LYS A 201 -1.45 18.42 -0.89
CA LYS A 201 -0.85 19.76 -0.80
C LYS A 201 0.32 19.84 0.17
N THR A 202 0.46 18.85 1.05
CA THR A 202 1.50 18.81 2.09
C THR A 202 2.69 17.93 1.76
N VAL A 203 2.73 17.35 0.55
CA VAL A 203 3.80 16.43 0.11
C VAL A 203 5.19 17.09 0.24
N GLU A 204 5.36 18.31 -0.23
CA GLU A 204 6.64 19.04 -0.13
C GLU A 204 7.03 19.28 1.33
N ARG A 205 6.08 19.70 2.17
CA ARG A 205 6.31 19.88 3.62
C ARG A 205 6.71 18.57 4.28
N TYR A 206 6.11 17.45 3.86
CA TYR A 206 6.48 16.13 4.34
C TYR A 206 7.90 15.74 3.94
N GLN A 207 8.30 15.98 2.69
CA GLN A 207 9.67 15.71 2.20
C GLN A 207 10.71 16.54 2.94
N ASN A 208 10.42 17.82 3.23
CA ASN A 208 11.29 18.69 4.03
C ASN A 208 11.43 18.16 5.47
N LYS A 209 10.33 17.68 6.07
CA LYS A 209 10.38 17.06 7.41
C LYS A 209 11.18 15.76 7.42
N TYR A 210 11.06 14.94 6.35
CA TYR A 210 11.88 13.76 6.18
C TYR A 210 13.38 14.10 6.11
N THR A 211 13.74 15.12 5.35
CA THR A 211 15.14 15.58 5.26
C THR A 211 15.68 16.02 6.63
N SER A 212 14.89 16.73 7.43
CA SER A 212 15.25 17.08 8.81
C SER A 212 15.41 15.82 9.68
N ALA A 213 14.50 14.86 9.55
CA ALA A 213 14.58 13.58 10.29
C ALA A 213 15.84 12.79 9.97
N LEU A 214 16.32 12.80 8.71
CA LEU A 214 17.60 12.17 8.34
C LEU A 214 18.80 12.80 9.06
N GLN A 215 18.75 14.10 9.30
CA GLN A 215 19.84 14.80 10.01
C GLN A 215 19.83 14.52 11.52
N GLU A 216 18.63 14.37 12.10
CA GLU A 216 18.45 14.10 13.53
C GLU A 216 18.72 12.64 13.91
N MET A 217 18.48 11.68 12.99
CA MET A 217 18.48 10.24 13.25
C MET A 217 19.59 9.51 12.48
N LYS A 218 20.84 9.82 12.81
CA LYS A 218 22.02 9.25 12.13
C LYS A 218 22.27 7.77 12.40
N GLU A 219 21.65 7.23 13.44
CA GLU A 219 21.81 5.82 13.88
C GLU A 219 20.98 4.81 13.07
N CYS A 220 20.11 5.29 12.19
CA CYS A 220 19.32 4.43 11.31
C CYS A 220 19.28 4.98 9.90
N ARG A 221 19.10 4.08 8.95
CA ARG A 221 18.82 4.47 7.57
C ARG A 221 17.32 4.58 7.39
N MET A 222 16.89 5.63 6.70
CA MET A 222 15.49 5.79 6.34
C MET A 222 15.35 5.82 4.82
N GLN A 223 14.27 5.23 4.32
CA GLN A 223 13.89 5.25 2.91
C GLN A 223 12.47 5.77 2.80
N LEU A 224 12.30 6.85 2.05
CA LEU A 224 11.00 7.43 1.74
C LEU A 224 10.56 7.03 0.34
N SER A 225 9.28 6.71 0.19
CA SER A 225 8.63 6.54 -1.11
C SER A 225 7.21 7.12 -1.06
N GLY A 226 6.67 7.45 -2.23
CA GLY A 226 5.40 8.12 -2.42
C GLY A 226 5.58 9.48 -3.11
N PRO A 227 4.48 10.19 -3.38
CA PRO A 227 3.10 9.88 -2.96
C PRO A 227 2.50 8.69 -3.73
N TRP A 228 1.82 7.81 -2.99
CA TRP A 228 1.13 6.63 -3.50
C TRP A 228 -0.39 6.73 -3.28
N PRO A 229 -1.20 5.98 -4.04
CA PRO A 229 -2.58 5.73 -3.67
C PRO A 229 -2.66 5.18 -2.23
N PRO A 230 -3.69 5.51 -1.45
CA PRO A 230 -3.75 5.20 -0.02
C PRO A 230 -4.10 3.74 0.28
N TYR A 231 -3.24 2.80 -0.12
CA TYR A 231 -3.44 1.35 0.01
C TYR A 231 -3.71 0.89 1.45
N HIS A 232 -2.98 1.45 2.42
CA HIS A 232 -3.07 1.05 3.82
C HIS A 232 -4.26 1.68 4.54
N PHE A 233 -4.85 2.71 3.96
CA PHE A 233 -5.90 3.51 4.57
C PHE A 233 -7.29 3.23 4.01
N VAL A 234 -7.42 2.38 2.99
CA VAL A 234 -8.73 1.89 2.55
C VAL A 234 -9.34 1.05 3.67
N GLN A 235 -10.40 1.55 4.29
CA GLN A 235 -11.14 0.80 5.31
C GLN A 235 -11.72 -0.46 4.67
N ARG A 236 -11.61 -1.59 5.33
CA ARG A 236 -12.23 -2.85 4.90
C ARG A 236 -13.64 -2.92 5.44
N GLN A 237 -14.55 -3.50 4.68
CA GLN A 237 -15.85 -3.88 5.23
C GLN A 237 -15.65 -4.83 6.41
N ALA A 238 -16.28 -4.51 7.55
CA ALA A 238 -16.39 -5.49 8.61
C ALA A 238 -17.14 -6.73 8.06
N PRO A 239 -16.72 -7.96 8.39
CA PRO A 239 -17.45 -9.14 7.99
C PRO A 239 -18.89 -8.99 8.49
N GLN A 240 -19.85 -9.01 7.55
CA GLN A 240 -21.26 -9.10 7.93
C GLN A 240 -21.45 -10.45 8.59
N HIS A 241 -21.59 -10.46 9.91
CA HIS A 241 -22.13 -11.64 10.58
C HIS A 241 -23.59 -11.77 10.11
N ASN A 242 -23.80 -12.69 9.18
CA ASN A 242 -25.16 -13.14 8.90
C ASN A 242 -25.68 -13.79 10.19
N ALA A 243 -26.61 -13.08 10.84
CA ALA A 243 -27.43 -13.60 11.93
C ALA A 243 -28.47 -14.57 11.36
#